data_70c2b5d5cff60e4ba55c725da2fab71d
#
_entry.id   70c2b5d5cff60e4ba55c725da2fab71d
#
_cell.length_a   1.000
_cell.length_b   1.000
_cell.length_c   1.000
_cell.angle_alpha   90.00
_cell.angle_beta   90.00
_cell.angle_gamma   90.00
#
_symmetry.space_group_name_H-M   'P 1'
#
loop_
_entity.id
_entity.type
_entity.pdbx_description
1 polymer ?
#
loop_
_entity_poly.entity_id
_entity_poly.type
_entity_poly.pdbx_seq_one_letter_code
_entity_poly.pdbx_strand_id
1 'polypeptide(L)'
;HPSLLPKYPGLNTHQQAMDNQDSHHGISIHYVTEELDGGPIIAQGAMKLDLQSSLEEVIDKIHRIEHDLYPRVVAELLDMKVGLKDNTVQFSHDSEFKDAQPLQFN
;
A
#
# COMPACT_ATOMS: atom_id res chain seq x y z
N HIS A 1 3.07 4.11 2.77
CA HIS A 1 4.28 3.38 3.12
C HIS A 1 4.70 2.43 1.99
N PRO A 2 5.94 2.49 1.54
CA PRO A 2 6.36 1.75 0.35
C PRO A 2 6.71 0.28 0.64
N SER A 3 5.78 -0.44 1.22
CA SER A 3 5.83 -1.90 1.36
C SER A 3 4.43 -2.46 1.47
N LEU A 4 4.32 -3.79 1.34
CA LEU A 4 3.08 -4.52 1.60
C LEU A 4 3.04 -4.89 3.09
N LEU A 5 2.68 -3.92 3.94
CA LEU A 5 2.61 -4.15 5.38
C LEU A 5 1.76 -5.38 5.71
N PRO A 6 2.12 -6.17 6.71
CA PRO A 6 3.12 -5.92 7.77
C PRO A 6 4.58 -6.16 7.37
N LYS A 7 4.86 -6.50 6.13
CA LYS A 7 6.25 -6.64 5.67
C LYS A 7 6.96 -5.29 5.67
N TYR A 8 8.17 -5.29 6.12
CA TYR A 8 9.12 -4.17 6.01
C TYR A 8 8.58 -2.84 6.52
N PRO A 9 8.22 -2.73 7.80
CA PRO A 9 8.04 -1.41 8.39
C PRO A 9 9.38 -0.67 8.38
N GLY A 10 9.33 0.66 8.35
CA GLY A 10 10.53 1.48 8.41
C GLY A 10 11.12 1.78 7.03
N LEU A 11 12.44 1.74 6.93
CA LEU A 11 13.20 2.23 5.78
C LEU A 11 13.73 1.10 4.88
N ASN A 12 14.19 1.47 3.69
CA ASN A 12 14.86 0.57 2.73
C ASN A 12 13.99 -0.61 2.28
N THR A 13 12.70 -0.38 2.16
CA THR A 13 11.72 -1.43 1.86
C THR A 13 11.92 -2.06 0.50
N HIS A 14 12.28 -1.26 -0.51
CA HIS A 14 12.51 -1.75 -1.87
C HIS A 14 13.71 -2.70 -1.91
N GLN A 15 14.79 -2.30 -1.26
CA GLN A 15 15.99 -3.13 -1.20
C GLN A 15 15.72 -4.43 -0.45
N GLN A 16 14.98 -4.35 0.66
CA GLN A 16 14.63 -5.54 1.44
C GLN A 16 13.79 -6.53 0.62
N ALA A 17 12.80 -6.03 -0.14
CA ALA A 17 11.98 -6.89 -0.98
C ALA A 17 12.83 -7.58 -2.06
N MET A 18 13.76 -6.85 -2.67
CA MET A 18 14.66 -7.40 -3.68
C MET A 18 15.63 -8.43 -3.08
N ASP A 19 16.24 -8.10 -1.94
CA ASP A 19 17.19 -8.99 -1.26
C ASP A 19 16.54 -10.30 -0.83
N ASN A 20 15.27 -10.25 -0.41
CA ASN A 20 14.52 -11.44 -0.01
C ASN A 20 13.88 -12.17 -1.18
N GLN A 21 14.08 -11.68 -2.40
CA GLN A 21 13.51 -12.27 -3.61
C GLN A 21 11.99 -12.49 -3.52
N ASP A 22 11.29 -11.48 -2.98
CA ASP A 22 9.84 -11.53 -2.87
C ASP A 22 9.20 -11.60 -4.25
N SER A 23 8.10 -12.33 -4.36
CA SER A 23 7.35 -12.42 -5.62
C SER A 23 6.60 -11.12 -5.94
N HIS A 24 6.22 -10.37 -4.92
CA HIS A 24 5.46 -9.12 -5.04
C HIS A 24 6.05 -8.06 -4.11
N HIS A 25 5.87 -6.82 -4.51
CA HIS A 25 6.19 -5.65 -3.71
C HIS A 25 5.14 -4.59 -3.99
N GLY A 26 5.02 -3.61 -3.13
CA GLY A 26 3.99 -2.60 -3.33
C GLY A 26 3.97 -1.55 -2.24
N ILE A 27 2.80 -0.97 -2.06
CA ILE A 27 2.57 0.10 -1.09
C ILE A 27 1.37 -0.22 -0.21
N SER A 28 1.36 0.39 0.96
CA SER A 28 0.23 0.39 1.88
C SER A 28 -0.15 1.82 2.22
N ILE A 29 -1.43 2.13 2.13
CA ILE A 29 -1.98 3.40 2.60
C ILE A 29 -2.75 3.09 3.88
N HIS A 30 -2.38 3.76 4.97
CA HIS A 30 -2.91 3.46 6.29
C HIS A 30 -3.12 4.73 7.10
N TYR A 31 -3.92 4.61 8.16
CA TYR A 31 -4.03 5.67 9.14
C TYR A 31 -2.73 5.77 9.94
N VAL A 32 -2.37 6.99 10.30
CA VAL A 32 -1.16 7.24 11.11
C VAL A 32 -1.50 7.09 12.58
N THR A 33 -0.68 6.32 13.29
CA THR A 33 -0.77 6.13 14.73
C THR A 33 0.60 6.37 15.34
N GLU A 34 0.71 6.27 16.67
CA GLU A 34 1.99 6.39 17.36
C GLU A 34 2.93 5.23 17.04
N GLU A 35 2.37 4.07 16.67
CA GLU A 35 3.17 2.93 16.26
C GLU A 35 3.69 3.13 14.84
N LEU A 36 4.99 2.95 14.62
CA LEU A 36 5.62 3.11 13.31
C LEU A 36 5.02 2.12 12.31
N ASP A 37 4.40 2.65 11.25
CA ASP A 37 3.79 1.86 10.19
C ASP A 37 2.82 0.78 10.70
N GLY A 38 2.25 1.00 11.88
CA GLY A 38 1.35 0.04 12.53
C GLY A 38 -0.13 0.44 12.51
N GLY A 39 -0.49 1.55 11.88
CA GLY A 39 -1.87 1.99 11.80
C GLY A 39 -2.74 1.11 10.92
N PRO A 40 -4.07 1.15 11.08
CA PRO A 40 -4.98 0.34 10.27
C PRO A 40 -4.86 0.63 8.78
N ILE A 41 -4.77 -0.42 7.97
CA ILE A 41 -4.56 -0.30 6.52
C ILE A 41 -5.89 0.00 5.82
N ILE A 42 -5.87 1.00 4.92
CA ILE A 42 -7.02 1.35 4.08
C ILE A 42 -6.95 0.58 2.76
N ALA A 43 -5.79 0.63 2.08
CA ALA A 43 -5.63 0.03 0.77
C ALA A 43 -4.17 -0.36 0.55
N GLN A 44 -3.96 -1.34 -0.29
CA GLN A 44 -2.63 -1.74 -0.73
C GLN A 44 -2.62 -1.89 -2.25
N GLY A 45 -1.51 -1.51 -2.86
CA GLY A 45 -1.24 -1.75 -4.27
C GLY A 45 -0.02 -2.63 -4.40
N ALA A 46 -0.10 -3.68 -5.20
CA ALA A 46 0.96 -4.65 -5.38
C ALA A 46 1.32 -4.84 -6.84
N MET A 47 2.58 -5.13 -7.10
CA MET A 47 3.05 -5.51 -8.42
C MET A 47 3.94 -6.76 -8.31
N LYS A 48 4.02 -7.50 -9.38
CA LYS A 48 5.02 -8.58 -9.47
C LYS A 48 6.41 -7.97 -9.48
N LEU A 49 7.30 -8.53 -8.69
CA LEU A 49 8.67 -8.06 -8.60
C LEU A 49 9.53 -8.84 -9.60
N ASP A 50 10.10 -8.12 -10.56
CA ASP A 50 11.07 -8.68 -11.49
C ASP A 50 12.45 -8.53 -10.85
N LEU A 51 13.05 -9.67 -10.47
CA LEU A 51 14.34 -9.67 -9.78
C LEU A 51 15.51 -9.28 -10.70
N GLN A 52 15.27 -9.15 -12.00
CA GLN A 52 16.25 -8.63 -12.94
C GLN A 52 16.18 -7.10 -13.08
N SER A 53 15.16 -6.48 -12.52
CA SER A 53 15.04 -5.02 -12.50
C SER A 53 16.08 -4.41 -11.57
N SER A 54 16.52 -3.21 -11.89
CA SER A 54 17.34 -2.42 -10.99
C SER A 54 16.48 -1.88 -9.84
N LEU A 55 17.14 -1.52 -8.75
CA LEU A 55 16.46 -0.86 -7.62
C LEU A 55 15.72 0.40 -8.09
N GLU A 56 16.36 1.19 -8.95
CA GLU A 56 15.77 2.42 -9.49
C GLU A 56 14.48 2.15 -10.28
N GLU A 57 14.48 1.11 -11.12
CA GLU A 57 13.28 0.71 -11.87
C GLU A 57 12.14 0.30 -10.94
N VAL A 58 12.45 -0.44 -9.87
CA VAL A 58 11.47 -0.85 -8.88
C VAL A 58 10.88 0.38 -8.19
N ILE A 59 11.72 1.31 -7.76
CA ILE A 59 11.28 2.55 -7.10
C ILE A 59 10.37 3.36 -8.03
N ASP A 60 10.72 3.50 -9.31
CA ASP A 60 9.91 4.23 -10.28
C ASP A 60 8.52 3.61 -10.45
N LYS A 61 8.44 2.29 -10.52
CA LYS A 61 7.16 1.59 -10.62
C LYS A 61 6.32 1.77 -9.35
N ILE A 62 6.94 1.72 -8.20
CA ILE A 62 6.24 1.94 -6.92
C ILE A 62 5.68 3.36 -6.87
N HIS A 63 6.44 4.37 -7.31
CA HIS A 63 5.93 5.74 -7.36
C HIS A 63 4.71 5.88 -8.28
N ARG A 64 4.66 5.15 -9.39
CA ARG A 64 3.47 5.16 -10.27
C ARG A 64 2.25 4.56 -9.59
N ILE A 65 2.43 3.51 -8.81
CA ILE A 65 1.35 2.91 -8.02
C ILE A 65 0.83 3.94 -7.01
N GLU A 66 1.73 4.63 -6.31
CA GLU A 66 1.34 5.68 -5.36
C GLU A 66 0.54 6.80 -6.03
N HIS A 67 1.01 7.27 -7.19
CA HIS A 67 0.34 8.36 -7.92
C HIS A 67 -1.04 7.95 -8.45
N ASP A 68 -1.26 6.68 -8.72
CA ASP A 68 -2.56 6.15 -9.11
C ASP A 68 -3.47 5.97 -7.90
N LEU A 69 -2.97 5.26 -6.89
CA LEU A 69 -3.80 4.79 -5.78
C LEU A 69 -4.13 5.88 -4.76
N TYR A 70 -3.19 6.76 -4.48
CA TYR A 70 -3.35 7.76 -3.42
C TYR A 70 -4.54 8.70 -3.66
N PRO A 71 -4.71 9.29 -4.86
CA PRO A 71 -5.87 10.15 -5.12
C PRO A 71 -7.20 9.42 -4.98
N ARG A 72 -7.24 8.14 -5.34
CA ARG A 72 -8.46 7.33 -5.22
C ARG A 72 -8.85 7.10 -3.77
N VAL A 73 -7.87 6.85 -2.91
CA VAL A 73 -8.11 6.70 -1.46
C VAL A 73 -8.57 8.03 -0.86
N VAL A 74 -7.91 9.13 -1.21
CA VAL A 74 -8.27 10.46 -0.72
C VAL A 74 -9.70 10.82 -1.14
N ALA A 75 -10.07 10.55 -2.38
CA ALA A 75 -11.43 10.80 -2.87
C ALA A 75 -12.48 10.04 -2.04
N GLU A 76 -12.21 8.78 -1.71
CA GLU A 76 -13.14 7.98 -0.91
C GLU A 76 -13.22 8.49 0.54
N LEU A 77 -12.10 8.94 1.11
CA LEU A 77 -12.12 9.56 2.44
C LEU A 77 -12.96 10.83 2.46
N LEU A 78 -12.82 11.66 1.42
CA LEU A 78 -13.61 12.90 1.30
C LEU A 78 -15.09 12.60 1.09
N ASP A 79 -15.42 11.54 0.37
CA ASP A 79 -16.80 11.10 0.13
C ASP A 79 -17.37 10.28 1.30
N MET A 80 -16.61 10.14 2.39
CA MET A 80 -16.99 9.39 3.58
C MET A 80 -17.29 7.90 3.30
N LYS A 81 -16.68 7.35 2.25
CA LYS A 81 -16.79 5.90 1.94
C LYS A 81 -15.83 5.06 2.77
N VAL A 82 -14.86 5.69 3.42
CA VAL A 82 -13.87 5.06 4.28
C VAL A 82 -13.82 5.85 5.57
N GLY A 83 -13.84 5.18 6.69
CA GLY A 83 -13.73 5.78 8.01
C GLY A 83 -13.06 4.85 9.00
N LEU A 84 -12.82 5.38 10.19
CA LEU A 84 -12.16 4.66 11.26
C LEU A 84 -13.10 4.58 12.46
N LYS A 85 -13.29 3.38 13.00
CA LYS A 85 -14.08 3.15 14.21
C LYS A 85 -13.42 2.08 15.05
N ASP A 86 -13.13 2.41 16.30
CA ASP A 86 -12.49 1.48 17.25
C ASP A 86 -11.20 0.88 16.68
N ASN A 87 -10.38 1.71 16.05
CA ASN A 87 -9.11 1.33 15.41
C ASN A 87 -9.28 0.32 14.28
N THR A 88 -10.47 0.24 13.70
CA THR A 88 -10.80 -0.63 12.57
C THR A 88 -11.30 0.21 11.41
N VAL A 89 -10.78 -0.04 10.21
CA VAL A 89 -11.23 0.66 9.00
C VAL A 89 -12.61 0.14 8.61
N GLN A 90 -13.53 1.09 8.39
CA GLN A 90 -14.89 0.81 7.95
C GLN A 90 -15.05 1.27 6.51
N PHE A 91 -15.63 0.43 5.68
CA PHE A 91 -15.86 0.74 4.26
C PHE A 91 -17.34 0.77 3.95
N SER A 92 -17.75 1.76 3.15
CA SER A 92 -19.10 1.76 2.61
C SER A 92 -19.23 0.62 1.57
N HIS A 93 -20.46 0.20 1.30
CA HIS A 93 -20.71 -0.94 0.39
C HIS A 93 -20.22 -0.67 -1.03
N ASP A 94 -20.08 0.58 -1.43
CA ASP A 94 -19.62 0.99 -2.76
C ASP A 94 -18.16 1.42 -2.80
N SER A 95 -17.41 1.22 -1.70
CA SER A 95 -15.98 1.47 -1.69
C SER A 95 -15.25 0.45 -2.57
N GLU A 96 -14.33 0.93 -3.41
CA GLU A 96 -13.49 0.01 -4.19
C GLU A 96 -12.45 -0.72 -3.34
N PHE A 97 -12.26 -0.30 -2.08
CA PHE A 97 -11.26 -0.90 -1.16
C PHE A 97 -11.89 -1.78 -0.09
N LYS A 98 -13.19 -2.06 -0.17
CA LYS A 98 -13.90 -2.83 0.86
C LYS A 98 -13.39 -4.26 1.01
N ASP A 99 -12.82 -4.83 -0.04
CA ASP A 99 -12.19 -6.14 0.01
C ASP A 99 -10.72 -5.97 0.42
N ALA A 100 -10.28 -6.72 1.41
CA ALA A 100 -8.94 -6.55 2.00
C ALA A 100 -7.81 -7.11 1.13
N GLN A 101 -7.98 -7.16 -0.18
CA GLN A 101 -6.98 -7.66 -1.12
C GLN A 101 -6.21 -6.50 -1.74
N PRO A 102 -4.87 -6.62 -1.89
CA PRO A 102 -4.11 -5.62 -2.63
C PRO A 102 -4.59 -5.50 -4.07
N LEU A 103 -4.70 -4.27 -4.57
CA LEU A 103 -4.95 -4.04 -5.99
C LEU A 103 -3.69 -4.39 -6.77
N GLN A 104 -3.87 -5.11 -7.88
CA GLN A 104 -2.73 -5.58 -8.68
C GLN A 104 -2.42 -4.57 -9.78
N PHE A 105 -1.14 -4.22 -9.88
CA PHE A 105 -0.60 -3.33 -10.91
C PHE A 105 0.44 -4.08 -11.74
N ASN A 106 0.59 -3.65 -12.99
CA ASN A 106 1.58 -4.26 -13.90
C ASN A 106 2.97 -3.66 -13.74
#